data_eadacf0867a521ec6d3442568c5778e7
#
_entry.id   eadacf0867a521ec6d3442568c5778e7
#
_cell.length_a   1.000
_cell.length_b   1.000
_cell.length_c   1.000
_cell.angle_alpha   90.00
_cell.angle_beta   90.00
_cell.angle_gamma   90.00
#
_symmetry.space_group_name_H-M   'P 1'
#
loop_
_entity.id
_entity.type
_entity.pdbx_description
1 polymer ?
#
loop_
_entity_poly.entity_id
_entity_poly.type
_entity_poly.pdbx_seq_one_letter_code
_entity_poly.pdbx_strand_id
1 'polypeptide(L)'
;MTVTLTASYKETLKSEVVEKIDELLEDNYCLEDMLEFIDEYNAEDNFVEYYEEYVRCGEAIGYEAVDALIEENGVDSIMDCDERYQGEFTDTAEFAEYFVTEVLGESVSELVYPDWEMTWDRVLYYDYTACEVSYRSTYIFRDN
;
A
#
# COMPACT_ATOMS: atom_id res chain seq x y z
N MET A 1 22.79 -15.41 -11.60
CA MET A 1 21.74 -16.28 -11.10
C MET A 1 20.36 -15.87 -11.57
N THR A 2 20.17 -14.60 -11.88
CA THR A 2 18.93 -14.07 -12.44
C THR A 2 18.46 -14.83 -13.68
N VAL A 3 19.42 -15.19 -14.57
CA VAL A 3 19.10 -15.92 -15.81
C VAL A 3 18.48 -17.28 -15.50
N THR A 4 18.98 -17.99 -14.48
CA THR A 4 18.45 -19.29 -14.11
C THR A 4 17.03 -19.19 -13.54
N LEU A 5 16.78 -18.19 -12.69
CA LEU A 5 15.44 -17.94 -12.13
C LEU A 5 14.46 -17.54 -13.22
N THR A 6 14.87 -16.67 -14.13
CA THR A 6 13.99 -16.21 -15.20
C THR A 6 13.67 -17.32 -16.19
N ALA A 7 14.59 -18.25 -16.42
CA ALA A 7 14.36 -19.38 -17.33
C ALA A 7 13.35 -20.39 -16.77
N SER A 8 13.25 -20.50 -15.43
CA SER A 8 12.41 -21.53 -14.80
C SER A 8 10.97 -21.11 -14.53
N TYR A 9 10.65 -19.81 -14.64
CA TYR A 9 9.31 -19.36 -14.27
C TYR A 9 8.20 -20.00 -15.13
N LYS A 10 8.48 -20.29 -16.39
CA LYS A 10 7.50 -20.92 -17.30
C LYS A 10 7.14 -22.33 -16.88
N GLU A 11 8.01 -23.00 -16.13
CA GLU A 11 7.80 -24.38 -15.70
C GLU A 11 7.17 -24.47 -14.31
N THR A 12 7.35 -23.45 -13.48
CA THR A 12 6.94 -23.49 -12.07
C THR A 12 5.64 -22.75 -11.79
N LEU A 13 5.28 -21.78 -12.61
CA LEU A 13 4.08 -20.95 -12.39
C LEU A 13 2.91 -21.45 -13.23
N LYS A 14 1.70 -21.11 -12.79
CA LYS A 14 0.47 -21.44 -13.52
C LYS A 14 0.48 -20.76 -14.89
N SER A 15 -0.19 -21.38 -15.86
CA SER A 15 -0.21 -20.87 -17.24
C SER A 15 -0.78 -19.46 -17.33
N GLU A 16 -1.79 -19.13 -16.53
CA GLU A 16 -2.39 -17.78 -16.50
C GLU A 16 -1.40 -16.73 -16.05
N VAL A 17 -0.55 -17.09 -15.08
CA VAL A 17 0.50 -16.21 -14.55
C VAL A 17 1.58 -16.00 -15.61
N VAL A 18 2.00 -17.08 -16.28
CA VAL A 18 3.00 -17.00 -17.34
C VAL A 18 2.53 -16.12 -18.49
N GLU A 19 1.26 -16.27 -18.88
CA GLU A 19 0.68 -15.44 -19.95
C GLU A 19 0.69 -13.95 -19.54
N LYS A 20 0.36 -13.65 -18.30
CA LYS A 20 0.38 -12.28 -17.81
C LYS A 20 1.79 -11.71 -17.77
N ILE A 21 2.76 -12.52 -17.33
CA ILE A 21 4.16 -12.10 -17.32
C ILE A 21 4.62 -11.77 -18.73
N ASP A 22 4.34 -12.66 -19.71
CA ASP A 22 4.76 -12.43 -21.08
C ASP A 22 4.11 -11.17 -21.68
N GLU A 23 2.84 -10.92 -21.36
CA GLU A 23 2.13 -9.71 -21.78
C GLU A 23 2.80 -8.46 -21.20
N LEU A 24 3.11 -8.47 -19.92
CA LEU A 24 3.74 -7.32 -19.24
C LEU A 24 5.17 -7.10 -19.70
N LEU A 25 5.89 -8.16 -20.06
CA LEU A 25 7.24 -8.01 -20.63
C LEU A 25 7.21 -7.24 -21.95
N GLU A 26 6.17 -7.40 -22.74
CA GLU A 26 5.99 -6.63 -23.96
C GLU A 26 5.77 -5.14 -23.67
N ASP A 27 5.22 -4.83 -22.51
CA ASP A 27 4.98 -3.47 -22.04
C ASP A 27 6.15 -2.91 -21.21
N ASN A 28 7.31 -3.55 -21.30
CA ASN A 28 8.56 -3.11 -20.64
C ASN A 28 8.59 -3.25 -19.12
N TYR A 29 7.76 -4.11 -18.55
CA TYR A 29 7.84 -4.43 -17.12
C TYR A 29 9.07 -5.32 -16.85
N CYS A 30 9.62 -5.23 -15.66
CA CYS A 30 10.80 -5.99 -15.27
C CYS A 30 10.42 -7.38 -14.76
N LEU A 31 10.98 -8.43 -15.39
CA LEU A 31 10.70 -9.81 -14.99
C LEU A 31 11.11 -10.10 -13.54
N GLU A 32 12.27 -9.59 -13.13
CA GLU A 32 12.74 -9.82 -11.76
C GLU A 32 11.79 -9.25 -10.73
N ASP A 33 11.26 -8.06 -10.98
CA ASP A 33 10.31 -7.41 -10.07
C ASP A 33 9.01 -8.19 -10.00
N MET A 34 8.55 -8.73 -11.11
CA MET A 34 7.33 -9.54 -11.15
C MET A 34 7.49 -10.83 -10.35
N LEU A 35 8.61 -11.52 -10.52
CA LEU A 35 8.87 -12.75 -9.79
C LEU A 35 9.08 -12.50 -8.30
N GLU A 36 9.69 -11.38 -7.95
CA GLU A 36 9.85 -10.98 -6.56
C GLU A 36 8.51 -10.71 -5.89
N PHE A 37 7.60 -10.05 -6.60
CA PHE A 37 6.24 -9.80 -6.08
C PHE A 37 5.53 -11.12 -5.79
N ILE A 38 5.56 -12.07 -6.71
CA ILE A 38 4.91 -13.37 -6.55
C ILE A 38 5.51 -14.12 -5.35
N ASP A 39 6.83 -14.11 -5.24
CA ASP A 39 7.53 -14.81 -4.16
C ASP A 39 7.24 -14.16 -2.80
N GLU A 40 7.35 -12.85 -2.72
CA GLU A 40 7.18 -12.11 -1.47
C GLU A 40 5.77 -12.23 -0.90
N TYR A 41 4.77 -12.13 -1.76
CA TYR A 41 3.38 -12.13 -1.31
C TYR A 41 2.68 -13.48 -1.49
N ASN A 42 3.40 -14.48 -2.02
CA ASN A 42 2.83 -15.80 -2.31
C ASN A 42 1.51 -15.66 -3.08
N ALA A 43 1.53 -14.86 -4.12
CA ALA A 43 0.32 -14.30 -4.72
C ALA A 43 0.25 -14.53 -6.23
N GLU A 44 0.30 -15.81 -6.69
CA GLU A 44 0.18 -16.11 -8.11
C GLU A 44 -1.13 -15.60 -8.69
N ASP A 45 -2.26 -15.90 -8.04
CA ASP A 45 -3.58 -15.48 -8.52
C ASP A 45 -3.73 -13.96 -8.43
N ASN A 46 -3.24 -13.36 -7.34
CA ASN A 46 -3.32 -11.92 -7.15
C ASN A 46 -2.35 -11.16 -8.05
N PHE A 47 -1.29 -11.81 -8.52
CA PHE A 47 -0.38 -11.18 -9.48
C PHE A 47 -1.12 -10.77 -10.75
N VAL A 48 -1.90 -11.68 -11.32
CA VAL A 48 -2.62 -11.43 -12.56
C VAL A 48 -3.56 -10.24 -12.42
N GLU A 49 -4.24 -10.14 -11.28
CA GLU A 49 -5.25 -9.12 -11.04
C GLU A 49 -4.68 -7.78 -10.55
N TYR A 50 -3.65 -7.81 -9.70
CA TYR A 50 -3.23 -6.62 -8.97
C TYR A 50 -1.82 -6.10 -9.27
N TYR A 51 -0.98 -6.82 -10.01
CA TYR A 51 0.40 -6.37 -10.18
C TYR A 51 0.51 -5.02 -10.88
N GLU A 52 -0.29 -4.78 -11.93
CA GLU A 52 -0.27 -3.49 -12.62
C GLU A 52 -0.68 -2.36 -11.68
N GLU A 53 -1.67 -2.61 -10.84
CA GLU A 53 -2.09 -1.64 -9.84
C GLU A 53 -1.00 -1.39 -8.80
N TYR A 54 -0.32 -2.45 -8.39
CA TYR A 54 0.81 -2.35 -7.46
C TYR A 54 1.90 -1.42 -8.00
N VAL A 55 2.27 -1.59 -9.27
CA VAL A 55 3.29 -0.74 -9.90
C VAL A 55 2.79 0.70 -10.06
N ARG A 56 1.55 0.88 -10.51
CA ARG A 56 0.97 2.20 -10.69
C ARG A 56 0.93 2.98 -9.38
N CYS A 57 0.45 2.35 -8.32
CA CYS A 57 0.40 3.00 -7.00
C CYS A 57 1.79 3.21 -6.43
N GLY A 58 2.69 2.23 -6.60
CA GLY A 58 4.06 2.34 -6.12
C GLY A 58 4.80 3.52 -6.74
N GLU A 59 4.58 3.78 -8.02
CA GLU A 59 5.18 4.95 -8.68
C GLU A 59 4.54 6.26 -8.22
N ALA A 60 3.27 6.23 -7.85
CA ALA A 60 2.54 7.42 -7.41
C ALA A 60 2.85 7.82 -5.97
N ILE A 61 2.88 6.85 -5.03
CA ILE A 61 3.00 7.14 -3.59
C ILE A 61 4.22 6.51 -2.93
N GLY A 62 4.99 5.71 -3.67
CA GLY A 62 6.13 4.97 -3.15
C GLY A 62 5.76 3.54 -2.80
N TYR A 63 6.67 2.61 -3.14
CA TYR A 63 6.42 1.18 -2.93
C TYR A 63 6.34 0.82 -1.44
N GLU A 64 7.08 1.53 -0.60
CA GLU A 64 7.06 1.27 0.84
C GLU A 64 5.65 1.45 1.41
N ALA A 65 4.94 2.49 0.98
CA ALA A 65 3.57 2.74 1.43
C ALA A 65 2.60 1.65 0.94
N VAL A 66 2.74 1.23 -0.32
CA VAL A 66 1.88 0.18 -0.87
C VAL A 66 2.16 -1.16 -0.19
N ASP A 67 3.44 -1.49 0.02
CA ASP A 67 3.82 -2.71 0.73
C ASP A 67 3.27 -2.74 2.15
N ALA A 68 3.30 -1.60 2.84
CA ALA A 68 2.75 -1.48 4.17
C ALA A 68 1.23 -1.76 4.20
N LEU A 69 0.52 -1.25 3.20
CA LEU A 69 -0.92 -1.50 3.10
C LEU A 69 -1.21 -2.98 2.83
N ILE A 70 -0.41 -3.62 1.98
CA ILE A 70 -0.56 -5.05 1.70
C ILE A 70 -0.35 -5.87 2.97
N GLU A 71 0.66 -5.55 3.76
CA GLU A 71 0.91 -6.27 5.01
C GLU A 71 -0.23 -6.12 6.01
N GLU A 72 -0.87 -4.96 6.02
CA GLU A 72 -1.96 -4.68 6.95
C GLU A 72 -3.30 -5.28 6.48
N ASN A 73 -3.63 -5.12 5.21
CA ASN A 73 -4.97 -5.44 4.69
C ASN A 73 -4.99 -6.47 3.55
N GLY A 74 -3.84 -6.89 3.03
CA GLY A 74 -3.77 -7.85 1.93
C GLY A 74 -3.62 -7.21 0.56
N VAL A 75 -3.24 -8.03 -0.43
CA VAL A 75 -2.96 -7.55 -1.79
C VAL A 75 -4.19 -6.91 -2.43
N ASP A 76 -5.37 -7.44 -2.18
CA ASP A 76 -6.62 -6.93 -2.76
C ASP A 76 -7.03 -5.56 -2.25
N SER A 77 -6.36 -5.05 -1.22
CA SER A 77 -6.67 -3.73 -0.65
C SER A 77 -6.06 -2.57 -1.42
N ILE A 78 -5.21 -2.83 -2.42
CA ILE A 78 -4.45 -1.76 -3.07
C ILE A 78 -5.19 -1.03 -4.20
N MET A 79 -6.38 -1.50 -4.58
CA MET A 79 -7.13 -0.82 -5.66
C MET A 79 -7.35 0.64 -5.33
N ASP A 80 -6.88 1.51 -6.20
CA ASP A 80 -6.98 2.97 -6.07
C ASP A 80 -6.40 3.51 -4.76
N CYS A 81 -5.42 2.80 -4.17
CA CYS A 81 -4.86 3.22 -2.89
C CYS A 81 -4.13 4.56 -2.99
N ASP A 82 -3.64 4.92 -4.18
CA ASP A 82 -3.03 6.23 -4.39
C ASP A 82 -4.03 7.37 -4.17
N GLU A 83 -5.28 7.17 -4.54
CA GLU A 83 -6.34 8.16 -4.32
C GLU A 83 -6.79 8.24 -2.87
N ARG A 84 -6.58 7.16 -2.10
CA ARG A 84 -6.97 7.07 -0.70
C ARG A 84 -5.83 7.41 0.27
N TYR A 85 -4.61 7.54 -0.24
CA TYR A 85 -3.42 7.78 0.56
C TYR A 85 -3.46 9.17 1.18
N GLN A 86 -3.27 9.24 2.50
CA GLN A 86 -3.31 10.49 3.25
C GLN A 86 -1.91 11.04 3.57
N GLY A 87 -0.89 10.21 3.46
CA GLY A 87 0.48 10.62 3.73
C GLY A 87 1.14 9.76 4.80
N GLU A 88 2.37 10.15 5.12
CA GLU A 88 3.14 9.53 6.19
C GLU A 88 3.11 10.43 7.43
N PHE A 89 2.80 9.84 8.57
CA PHE A 89 2.70 10.56 9.84
C PHE A 89 3.54 9.84 10.90
N THR A 90 3.87 10.55 11.97
CA THR A 90 4.59 9.96 13.08
C THR A 90 3.76 8.83 13.72
N ASP A 91 2.47 9.09 13.90
CA ASP A 91 1.53 8.13 14.48
C ASP A 91 0.08 8.55 14.11
N THR A 92 -0.88 7.77 14.58
CA THR A 92 -2.29 8.05 14.32
C THR A 92 -2.77 9.34 14.99
N ALA A 93 -2.19 9.70 16.13
CA ALA A 93 -2.53 10.95 16.81
C ALA A 93 -2.15 12.16 15.97
N GLU A 94 -0.98 12.13 15.32
CA GLU A 94 -0.55 13.21 14.44
C GLU A 94 -1.49 13.34 13.24
N PHE A 95 -1.91 12.21 12.66
CA PHE A 95 -2.89 12.25 11.58
C PHE A 95 -4.22 12.84 12.05
N ALA A 96 -4.69 12.46 13.25
CA ALA A 96 -5.95 12.98 13.78
C ALA A 96 -5.91 14.50 13.94
N GLU A 97 -4.79 15.02 14.45
CA GLU A 97 -4.59 16.47 14.55
C GLU A 97 -4.61 17.15 13.20
N TYR A 98 -3.87 16.58 12.24
CA TYR A 98 -3.84 17.09 10.86
C TYR A 98 -5.25 17.10 10.26
N PHE A 99 -6.00 16.01 10.44
CA PHE A 99 -7.34 15.90 9.88
C PHE A 99 -8.27 16.99 10.41
N VAL A 100 -8.28 17.20 11.72
CA VAL A 100 -9.17 18.19 12.33
C VAL A 100 -8.75 19.61 11.96
N THR A 101 -7.46 19.91 12.02
CA THR A 101 -6.98 21.28 11.82
C THR A 101 -6.85 21.67 10.35
N GLU A 102 -6.40 20.77 9.49
CA GLU A 102 -6.09 21.09 8.08
C GLU A 102 -7.21 20.65 7.13
N VAL A 103 -7.76 19.45 7.32
CA VAL A 103 -8.78 18.92 6.41
C VAL A 103 -10.16 19.50 6.74
N LEU A 104 -10.55 19.49 8.02
CA LEU A 104 -11.82 20.07 8.46
C LEU A 104 -11.76 21.58 8.67
N GLY A 105 -10.54 22.13 8.79
CA GLY A 105 -10.35 23.56 8.99
C GLY A 105 -10.78 24.08 10.36
N GLU A 106 -10.89 23.20 11.35
CA GLU A 106 -11.27 23.59 12.70
C GLU A 106 -10.09 24.14 13.47
N SER A 107 -10.31 25.18 14.25
CA SER A 107 -9.26 25.71 15.11
C SER A 107 -9.44 25.20 16.54
N VAL A 108 -8.31 24.90 17.19
CA VAL A 108 -8.30 24.39 18.57
C VAL A 108 -7.79 25.49 19.48
N SER A 109 -8.53 25.77 20.57
CA SER A 109 -8.12 26.78 21.54
C SER A 109 -6.82 26.37 22.24
N GLU A 110 -5.94 27.35 22.50
CA GLU A 110 -4.70 27.14 23.25
C GLU A 110 -4.96 26.65 24.67
N LEU A 111 -6.16 26.84 25.18
CA LEU A 111 -6.53 26.40 26.53
C LEU A 111 -7.03 24.95 26.56
N VAL A 112 -7.14 24.29 25.40
CA VAL A 112 -7.64 22.93 25.29
C VAL A 112 -6.49 22.02 24.84
N TYR A 113 -6.35 20.88 25.49
CA TYR A 113 -5.35 19.87 25.13
C TYR A 113 -6.10 18.64 24.58
N PRO A 114 -6.37 18.59 23.28
CA PRO A 114 -7.13 17.45 22.69
C PRO A 114 -6.37 16.14 22.84
N ASP A 115 -7.12 15.07 23.08
CA ASP A 115 -6.58 13.71 23.03
C ASP A 115 -6.71 13.21 21.60
N TRP A 116 -5.68 13.39 20.79
CA TRP A 116 -5.70 13.00 19.39
C TRP A 116 -5.73 11.49 19.18
N GLU A 117 -5.17 10.71 20.11
CA GLU A 117 -5.28 9.26 20.08
C GLU A 117 -6.73 8.82 20.22
N MET A 118 -7.46 9.47 21.14
CA MET A 118 -8.88 9.18 21.33
C MET A 118 -9.71 9.59 20.10
N THR A 119 -9.34 10.70 19.45
CA THR A 119 -10.00 11.12 18.22
C THR A 119 -9.84 10.06 17.14
N TRP A 120 -8.64 9.52 16.98
CA TRP A 120 -8.40 8.41 16.07
C TRP A 120 -9.23 7.20 16.44
N ASP A 121 -9.15 6.74 17.68
CA ASP A 121 -9.80 5.52 18.13
C ASP A 121 -11.32 5.56 18.02
N ARG A 122 -11.92 6.71 18.27
CA ARG A 122 -13.38 6.84 18.34
C ARG A 122 -14.02 7.29 17.03
N VAL A 123 -13.29 7.99 16.19
CA VAL A 123 -13.86 8.61 14.99
C VAL A 123 -13.18 8.10 13.72
N LEU A 124 -11.87 8.31 13.61
CA LEU A 124 -11.16 8.08 12.36
C LEU A 124 -10.85 6.60 12.10
N TYR A 125 -10.66 5.84 13.13
CA TYR A 125 -10.34 4.41 13.02
C TYR A 125 -11.31 3.65 12.09
N TYR A 126 -12.56 4.04 12.07
CA TYR A 126 -13.59 3.33 11.30
C TYR A 126 -13.52 3.62 9.81
N ASP A 127 -12.88 4.70 9.41
CA ASP A 127 -12.83 5.15 8.01
C ASP A 127 -11.42 5.15 7.42
N TYR A 128 -10.41 4.87 8.24
CA TYR A 128 -9.00 4.93 7.81
C TYR A 128 -8.22 3.72 8.30
N THR A 129 -7.20 3.36 7.53
CA THR A 129 -6.26 2.29 7.89
C THR A 129 -4.90 2.90 8.19
N ALA A 130 -4.32 2.53 9.32
CA ALA A 130 -2.97 2.94 9.72
C ALA A 130 -2.00 1.78 9.52
N CYS A 131 -0.92 2.03 8.80
CA CYS A 131 0.12 1.04 8.53
C CYS A 131 1.42 1.50 9.14
N GLU A 132 1.70 1.05 10.37
CA GLU A 132 2.92 1.40 11.07
C GLU A 132 4.08 0.54 10.54
N VAL A 133 5.11 1.17 9.99
CA VAL A 133 6.25 0.47 9.40
C VAL A 133 7.49 0.53 10.28
N SER A 134 7.60 1.54 11.14
CA SER A 134 8.69 1.68 12.09
C SER A 134 8.29 2.68 13.17
N TYR A 135 9.14 2.84 14.17
CA TYR A 135 8.91 3.84 15.20
C TYR A 135 8.78 5.23 14.57
N ARG A 136 7.68 5.89 14.81
CA ARG A 136 7.36 7.23 14.31
C ARG A 136 7.20 7.30 12.80
N SER A 137 6.81 6.20 12.16
CA SER A 137 6.53 6.19 10.73
C SER A 137 5.28 5.34 10.45
N THR A 138 4.19 6.01 10.08
CA THR A 138 2.89 5.38 9.84
C THR A 138 2.29 5.95 8.56
N TYR A 139 1.92 5.07 7.65
CA TYR A 139 1.21 5.47 6.43
C TYR A 139 -0.29 5.35 6.68
N ILE A 140 -1.04 6.36 6.25
CA ILE A 140 -2.49 6.40 6.47
C ILE A 140 -3.22 6.36 5.12
N PHE A 141 -4.23 5.50 5.05
CA PHE A 141 -5.11 5.37 3.88
C PHE A 141 -6.56 5.48 4.30
N ARG A 142 -7.36 6.13 3.47
CA ARG A 142 -8.81 6.12 3.65
C ARG A 142 -9.33 4.77 3.18
N ASP A 143 -10.28 4.20 3.90
CA ASP A 143 -10.90 2.93 3.51
C ASP A 143 -11.88 3.14 2.35
N ASN A 144 -12.12 2.08 1.62
CA ASN A 144 -13.11 2.11 0.52
C ASN A 144 -14.53 2.11 1.05
#